data_7b11bc37506ea03a447b9b8ca231219d
#
_entry.id   7b11bc37506ea03a447b9b8ca231219d
#
_cell.length_a   1.000
_cell.length_b   1.000
_cell.length_c   1.000
_cell.angle_alpha   90.00
_cell.angle_beta   90.00
_cell.angle_gamma   90.00
#
_symmetry.space_group_name_H-M   'P 1'
#
loop_
_entity.id
_entity.type
_entity.pdbx_description
1 polymer ?
#
loop_
_entity_poly.entity_id
_entity_poly.type
_entity_poly.pdbx_seq_one_letter_code
_entity_poly.pdbx_strand_id
1 'polypeptide(L)'
;MKRIFSLILFVIISYKAVATVEGEILICDNDTRGYNFISKNEVKISVINLNKLNTSSINHSYEVAENAIFIKQPITSLDKEENPRSIGWIFRRNLDYVSLDYVNGDWSRKFLWSCEITTSEQLDIRIKNKQNELIKANGKKL
;
A
#
# COMPACT_ATOMS: atom_id res chain seq x y z
N MET A 1 45.93 -30.80 -36.15
CA MET A 1 44.88 -29.75 -36.09
C MET A 1 44.19 -29.86 -34.75
N LYS A 2 44.51 -28.94 -33.83
CA LYS A 2 43.88 -28.89 -32.49
C LYS A 2 42.62 -27.97 -32.60
N ARG A 3 41.44 -28.56 -32.49
CA ARG A 3 40.17 -27.79 -32.40
C ARG A 3 40.03 -27.32 -30.96
N ILE A 4 40.19 -26.01 -30.77
CA ILE A 4 39.90 -25.34 -29.51
C ILE A 4 38.39 -25.11 -29.46
N PHE A 5 37.68 -25.92 -28.65
CA PHE A 5 36.29 -25.65 -28.29
C PHE A 5 36.26 -24.51 -27.28
N SER A 6 35.92 -23.31 -27.74
CA SER A 6 35.67 -22.18 -26.87
C SER A 6 34.28 -22.37 -26.21
N LEU A 7 34.27 -22.75 -24.96
CA LEU A 7 33.10 -22.89 -24.13
C LEU A 7 32.71 -21.46 -23.68
N ILE A 8 31.81 -20.83 -24.44
CA ILE A 8 31.21 -19.56 -24.01
C ILE A 8 30.21 -19.88 -22.90
N LEU A 9 30.66 -19.69 -21.65
CA LEU A 9 29.81 -19.77 -20.47
C LEU A 9 28.87 -18.55 -20.46
N PHE A 10 27.64 -18.71 -20.95
CA PHE A 10 26.58 -17.71 -20.77
C PHE A 10 26.20 -17.67 -19.30
N VAL A 11 26.77 -16.73 -18.56
CA VAL A 11 26.29 -16.39 -17.21
C VAL A 11 24.96 -15.64 -17.40
N ILE A 12 23.86 -16.35 -17.35
CA ILE A 12 22.54 -15.77 -17.27
C ILE A 12 22.42 -15.16 -15.88
N ILE A 13 22.75 -13.88 -15.77
CA ILE A 13 22.45 -13.09 -14.56
C ILE A 13 20.94 -12.88 -14.56
N SER A 14 20.22 -13.75 -13.87
CA SER A 14 18.79 -13.56 -13.62
C SER A 14 18.63 -12.37 -12.67
N TYR A 15 18.50 -11.18 -13.23
CA TYR A 15 18.00 -10.04 -12.47
C TYR A 15 16.57 -10.39 -12.09
N LYS A 16 16.33 -10.70 -10.82
CA LYS A 16 14.98 -10.73 -10.26
C LYS A 16 14.47 -9.28 -10.31
N ALA A 17 13.76 -8.94 -11.37
CA ALA A 17 13.07 -7.67 -11.43
C ALA A 17 12.06 -7.66 -10.28
N VAL A 18 12.25 -6.79 -9.30
CA VAL A 18 11.24 -6.53 -8.27
C VAL A 18 10.04 -5.97 -9.03
N ALA A 19 8.95 -6.72 -9.09
CA ALA A 19 7.77 -6.30 -9.81
C ALA A 19 7.28 -4.96 -9.22
N THR A 20 7.19 -3.94 -10.06
CA THR A 20 6.64 -2.64 -9.66
C THR A 20 5.18 -2.79 -9.26
N VAL A 21 4.73 -1.98 -8.32
CA VAL A 21 3.32 -1.85 -7.94
C VAL A 21 2.74 -0.52 -8.44
N GLU A 22 3.51 0.26 -9.17
CA GLU A 22 3.04 1.48 -9.81
C GLU A 22 1.85 1.21 -10.72
N GLY A 23 0.79 2.00 -10.56
CA GLY A 23 -0.48 1.82 -11.29
C GLY A 23 -1.44 0.83 -10.63
N GLU A 24 -1.02 0.05 -9.64
CA GLU A 24 -1.91 -0.82 -8.88
C GLU A 24 -2.81 -0.01 -7.94
N ILE A 25 -4.02 -0.49 -7.75
CA ILE A 25 -5.00 0.12 -6.86
C ILE A 25 -5.57 -0.96 -5.96
N LEU A 26 -5.55 -0.71 -4.65
CA LEU A 26 -6.09 -1.61 -3.65
C LEU A 26 -7.25 -0.96 -2.92
N ILE A 27 -8.24 -1.75 -2.57
CA ILE A 27 -9.28 -1.39 -1.62
C ILE A 27 -9.23 -2.29 -0.41
N CYS A 28 -9.39 -1.73 0.77
CA CYS A 28 -9.11 -2.38 2.04
C CYS A 28 -10.17 -2.04 3.09
N ASP A 29 -10.15 -2.79 4.21
CA ASP A 29 -10.90 -2.47 5.42
C ASP A 29 -12.39 -2.27 5.15
N ASN A 30 -12.99 -3.26 4.50
CA ASN A 30 -14.42 -3.23 4.16
C ASN A 30 -14.84 -1.93 3.42
N ASP A 31 -14.06 -1.55 2.40
CA ASP A 31 -14.26 -0.40 1.53
C ASP A 31 -14.10 0.98 2.20
N THR A 32 -13.47 1.02 3.37
CA THR A 32 -13.22 2.31 4.06
C THR A 32 -11.87 2.93 3.71
N ARG A 33 -10.98 2.18 3.02
CA ARG A 33 -9.63 2.62 2.66
C ARG A 33 -9.28 2.25 1.23
N GLY A 34 -8.63 3.16 0.54
CA GLY A 34 -8.09 2.94 -0.80
C GLY A 34 -6.61 3.31 -0.88
N TYR A 35 -5.83 2.53 -1.61
CA TYR A 35 -4.42 2.76 -1.89
C TYR A 35 -4.23 2.82 -3.40
N ASN A 36 -3.84 3.98 -3.92
CA ASN A 36 -3.54 4.19 -5.34
C ASN A 36 -2.04 4.48 -5.48
N PHE A 37 -1.28 3.54 -6.03
CA PHE A 37 0.16 3.64 -6.26
C PHE A 37 0.43 4.46 -7.52
N ILE A 38 0.55 5.78 -7.35
CA ILE A 38 0.60 6.75 -8.45
C ILE A 38 1.96 6.87 -9.13
N SER A 39 3.03 6.48 -8.47
CA SER A 39 4.37 6.45 -9.03
C SER A 39 5.21 5.36 -8.36
N LYS A 40 6.49 5.26 -8.71
CA LYS A 40 7.40 4.24 -8.16
C LYS A 40 7.61 4.32 -6.63
N ASN A 41 7.31 5.46 -6.02
CA ASN A 41 7.59 5.72 -4.61
C ASN A 41 6.49 6.51 -3.89
N GLU A 42 5.37 6.76 -4.54
CA GLU A 42 4.27 7.55 -3.99
C GLU A 42 2.93 6.82 -4.12
N VAL A 43 2.21 6.74 -3.02
CA VAL A 43 0.88 6.16 -2.90
C VAL A 43 -0.09 7.17 -2.30
N LYS A 44 -1.22 7.40 -2.96
CA LYS A 44 -2.33 8.16 -2.42
C LYS A 44 -3.23 7.25 -1.60
N ILE A 45 -3.36 7.54 -0.32
CA ILE A 45 -4.22 6.80 0.60
C ILE A 45 -5.48 7.61 0.86
N SER A 46 -6.63 7.04 0.51
CA SER A 46 -7.95 7.59 0.74
C SER A 46 -8.63 6.86 1.89
N VAL A 47 -9.19 7.58 2.85
CA VAL A 47 -9.80 7.02 4.06
C VAL A 47 -11.12 7.70 4.35
N ILE A 48 -12.16 6.91 4.69
CA ILE A 48 -13.40 7.45 5.25
C ILE A 48 -13.16 7.73 6.73
N ASN A 49 -13.28 8.98 7.13
CA ASN A 49 -13.26 9.35 8.55
C ASN A 49 -14.59 8.93 9.19
N LEU A 50 -14.53 7.94 10.07
CA LEU A 50 -15.73 7.37 10.71
C LEU A 50 -16.47 8.35 11.63
N ASN A 51 -15.80 9.37 12.17
CA ASN A 51 -16.41 10.38 13.04
C ASN A 51 -17.11 11.48 12.24
N LYS A 52 -16.51 11.91 11.12
CA LYS A 52 -17.01 13.00 10.28
C LYS A 52 -17.79 12.50 9.07
N LEU A 53 -17.70 11.20 8.75
CA LEU A 53 -18.30 10.54 7.60
C LEU A 53 -17.93 11.22 6.26
N ASN A 54 -16.73 11.79 6.20
CA ASN A 54 -16.15 12.36 4.98
C ASN A 54 -14.92 11.55 4.54
N THR A 55 -14.61 11.60 3.27
CA THR A 55 -13.42 11.00 2.71
C THR A 55 -12.29 12.03 2.67
N SER A 56 -11.12 11.64 3.13
CA SER A 56 -9.87 12.40 3.00
C SER A 56 -8.81 11.58 2.30
N SER A 57 -7.88 12.24 1.63
CA SER A 57 -6.77 11.58 0.95
C SER A 57 -5.45 12.27 1.30
N ILE A 58 -4.42 11.46 1.52
CA ILE A 58 -3.08 11.92 1.84
C ILE A 58 -2.09 11.09 1.02
N ASN A 59 -1.05 11.74 0.50
CA ASN A 59 0.03 11.07 -0.19
C ASN A 59 1.09 10.61 0.81
N HIS A 60 1.53 9.37 0.63
CA HIS A 60 2.58 8.73 1.40
C HIS A 60 3.69 8.26 0.45
N SER A 61 4.91 8.21 0.94
CA SER A 61 5.95 7.48 0.24
C SER A 61 5.84 5.99 0.54
N TYR A 62 6.33 5.14 -0.37
CA TYR A 62 6.39 3.71 -0.17
C TYR A 62 7.67 3.12 -0.77
N GLU A 63 7.96 1.91 -0.38
CA GLU A 63 9.10 1.13 -0.85
C GLU A 63 8.67 -0.32 -1.07
N VAL A 64 9.13 -0.91 -2.17
CA VAL A 64 8.78 -2.29 -2.53
C VAL A 64 9.93 -3.21 -2.21
N ALA A 65 9.66 -4.25 -1.43
CA ALA A 65 10.53 -5.38 -1.20
C ALA A 65 9.96 -6.65 -1.85
N GLU A 66 10.71 -7.73 -1.80
CA GLU A 66 10.31 -9.00 -2.42
C GLU A 66 8.92 -9.48 -1.92
N ASN A 67 8.68 -9.40 -0.62
CA ASN A 67 7.49 -9.95 0.02
C ASN A 67 6.49 -8.93 0.53
N ALA A 68 6.83 -7.64 0.54
CA ALA A 68 6.01 -6.61 1.12
C ALA A 68 6.18 -5.24 0.45
N ILE A 69 5.16 -4.41 0.58
CA ILE A 69 5.17 -2.99 0.27
C ILE A 69 5.18 -2.25 1.59
N PHE A 70 6.24 -1.49 1.87
CA PHE A 70 6.38 -0.70 3.09
C PHE A 70 5.77 0.68 2.87
N ILE A 71 4.73 0.99 3.61
CA ILE A 71 4.11 2.32 3.62
C ILE A 71 4.87 3.19 4.63
N LYS A 72 5.33 4.34 4.18
CA LYS A 72 6.07 5.31 4.97
C LYS A 72 5.14 6.40 5.52
N GLN A 73 5.70 7.31 6.31
CA GLN A 73 5.00 8.49 6.78
C GLN A 73 4.41 9.33 5.63
N PRO A 74 3.39 10.17 5.90
CA PRO A 74 2.84 11.07 4.90
C PRO A 74 3.91 11.98 4.30
N ILE A 75 3.79 12.28 3.01
CA ILE A 75 4.62 13.28 2.35
C ILE A 75 4.08 14.64 2.75
N THR A 76 4.81 15.34 3.65
CA THR A 76 4.50 16.71 4.03
C THR A 76 5.56 17.66 3.49
N SER A 77 5.17 18.91 3.24
CA SER A 77 6.10 19.93 2.72
C SER A 77 7.19 20.35 3.73
N LEU A 78 7.02 19.96 4.99
CA LEU A 78 7.89 20.35 6.10
C LEU A 78 8.91 19.27 6.48
N ASP A 79 8.65 18.01 6.19
CA ASP A 79 9.49 16.87 6.58
C ASP A 79 10.17 16.25 5.37
N LYS A 80 11.25 16.86 4.90
CA LYS A 80 12.23 16.18 4.05
C LYS A 80 13.15 15.33 4.93
N GLU A 81 12.60 14.41 5.72
CA GLU A 81 13.43 13.39 6.34
C GLU A 81 14.03 12.51 5.25
N GLU A 82 15.35 12.38 5.24
CA GLU A 82 16.08 11.56 4.27
C GLU A 82 15.67 10.07 4.34
N ASN A 83 15.09 9.61 5.48
CA ASN A 83 14.60 8.27 5.70
C ASN A 83 13.27 8.28 6.48
N PRO A 84 12.11 8.46 5.81
CA PRO A 84 10.82 8.42 6.47
C PRO A 84 10.56 7.02 7.07
N ARG A 85 10.03 6.97 8.30
CA ARG A 85 9.73 5.72 9.00
C ARG A 85 8.58 4.98 8.31
N SER A 86 8.66 3.65 8.31
CA SER A 86 7.54 2.83 7.91
C SER A 86 6.44 2.88 8.97
N ILE A 87 5.19 3.08 8.56
CA ILE A 87 4.01 3.05 9.43
C ILE A 87 3.30 1.70 9.37
N GLY A 88 3.62 0.89 8.37
CA GLY A 88 3.10 -0.44 8.18
C GLY A 88 3.53 -1.00 6.82
N TRP A 89 3.04 -2.17 6.50
CA TRP A 89 3.29 -2.81 5.22
C TRP A 89 2.12 -3.67 4.76
N ILE A 90 2.06 -3.86 3.44
CA ILE A 90 1.12 -4.75 2.77
C ILE A 90 1.92 -5.97 2.30
N PHE A 91 1.56 -7.16 2.74
CA PHE A 91 2.18 -8.39 2.25
C PHE A 91 1.71 -8.67 0.83
N ARG A 92 2.66 -8.87 -0.10
CA ARG A 92 2.35 -9.07 -1.53
C ARG A 92 1.65 -10.40 -1.82
N ARG A 93 1.80 -11.38 -0.94
CA ARG A 93 1.23 -12.72 -1.12
C ARG A 93 -0.28 -12.78 -0.93
N ASN A 94 -0.80 -12.07 0.05
CA ASN A 94 -2.20 -12.14 0.48
C ASN A 94 -2.87 -10.77 0.63
N LEU A 95 -2.12 -9.69 0.38
CA LEU A 95 -2.56 -8.30 0.49
C LEU A 95 -3.05 -7.90 1.89
N ASP A 96 -2.56 -8.58 2.93
CA ASP A 96 -2.84 -8.19 4.30
C ASP A 96 -2.01 -6.99 4.71
N TYR A 97 -2.66 -5.99 5.32
CA TYR A 97 -2.01 -4.83 5.89
C TYR A 97 -1.72 -5.05 7.38
N VAL A 98 -0.48 -4.80 7.75
CA VAL A 98 0.02 -4.87 9.12
C VAL A 98 0.57 -3.51 9.51
N SER A 99 0.12 -2.95 10.63
CA SER A 99 0.71 -1.74 11.20
C SER A 99 1.91 -2.06 12.09
N LEU A 100 2.77 -1.05 12.24
CA LEU A 100 3.83 -1.01 13.24
C LEU A 100 3.41 -0.05 14.34
N ASP A 101 3.14 -0.59 15.51
CA ASP A 101 2.81 0.20 16.69
C ASP A 101 3.97 0.13 17.69
N TYR A 102 4.36 1.29 18.24
CA TYR A 102 5.31 1.38 19.31
C TYR A 102 4.56 1.49 20.64
N VAL A 103 4.51 0.39 21.39
CA VAL A 103 3.77 0.31 22.64
C VAL A 103 4.71 -0.13 23.75
N ASN A 104 4.74 0.63 24.85
CA ASN A 104 5.54 0.32 26.07
C ASN A 104 7.05 0.09 25.82
N GLY A 105 7.64 0.82 24.86
CA GLY A 105 9.07 0.68 24.55
C GLY A 105 9.40 -0.37 23.51
N ASP A 106 8.44 -1.16 23.03
CA ASP A 106 8.62 -2.21 22.03
C ASP A 106 7.81 -1.98 20.77
N TRP A 107 8.38 -2.40 19.63
CA TRP A 107 7.68 -2.42 18.35
C TRP A 107 6.84 -3.69 18.23
N SER A 108 5.53 -3.52 18.08
CA SER A 108 4.60 -4.61 17.85
C SER A 108 3.99 -4.55 16.45
N ARG A 109 3.72 -5.73 15.91
CA ARG A 109 3.02 -5.90 14.63
C ARG A 109 1.55 -6.17 14.93
N LYS A 110 0.67 -5.44 14.27
CA LYS A 110 -0.76 -5.65 14.40
C LYS A 110 -1.39 -5.80 13.01
N PHE A 111 -1.97 -6.96 12.75
CA PHE A 111 -2.85 -7.11 11.60
C PHE A 111 -4.03 -6.16 11.75
N LEU A 112 -4.35 -5.43 10.69
CA LEU A 112 -5.46 -4.50 10.68
C LEU A 112 -6.57 -4.91 9.72
N TRP A 113 -6.24 -5.19 8.45
CA TRP A 113 -7.21 -5.53 7.41
C TRP A 113 -6.58 -6.24 6.24
N SER A 114 -7.42 -6.90 5.44
CA SER A 114 -7.06 -7.41 4.11
C SER A 114 -7.46 -6.42 3.03
N CYS A 115 -6.72 -6.45 1.94
CA CYS A 115 -6.96 -5.65 0.75
C CYS A 115 -7.25 -6.55 -0.44
N GLU A 116 -7.83 -5.98 -1.49
CA GLU A 116 -7.98 -6.60 -2.80
C GLU A 116 -7.64 -5.61 -3.90
N ILE A 117 -7.23 -6.13 -5.05
CA ILE A 117 -6.94 -5.31 -6.23
C ILE A 117 -8.24 -4.82 -6.83
N THR A 118 -8.26 -3.55 -7.25
CA THR A 118 -9.42 -2.93 -7.88
C THR A 118 -8.99 -1.97 -8.99
N THR A 119 -9.94 -1.29 -9.63
CA THR A 119 -9.69 -0.21 -10.57
C THR A 119 -9.99 1.15 -9.96
N SER A 120 -9.47 2.23 -10.57
CA SER A 120 -9.74 3.60 -10.09
C SER A 120 -11.24 3.91 -10.03
N GLU A 121 -11.97 3.52 -11.08
CA GLU A 121 -13.42 3.71 -11.14
C GLU A 121 -14.16 2.95 -10.03
N GLN A 122 -13.80 1.69 -9.82
CA GLN A 122 -14.42 0.85 -8.80
C GLN A 122 -14.04 1.31 -7.38
N LEU A 123 -12.82 1.79 -7.17
CA LEU A 123 -12.39 2.35 -5.90
C LEU A 123 -13.30 3.52 -5.48
N ASP A 124 -13.51 4.48 -6.38
CA ASP A 124 -14.32 5.67 -6.10
C ASP A 124 -15.79 5.30 -5.84
N ILE A 125 -16.34 4.39 -6.63
CA ILE A 125 -17.72 3.89 -6.45
C ILE A 125 -17.87 3.19 -5.10
N ARG A 126 -16.97 2.29 -4.75
CA ARG A 126 -17.05 1.48 -3.51
C ARG A 126 -16.90 2.35 -2.28
N ILE A 127 -15.91 3.26 -2.25
CA ILE A 127 -15.72 4.20 -1.13
C ILE A 127 -16.96 5.09 -0.96
N LYS A 128 -17.52 5.63 -2.05
CA LYS A 128 -18.72 6.46 -2.00
C LYS A 128 -19.94 5.69 -1.49
N ASN A 129 -20.14 4.47 -1.96
CA ASN A 129 -21.24 3.62 -1.52
C ASN A 129 -21.10 3.29 -0.03
N LYS A 130 -19.89 2.97 0.43
CA LYS A 130 -19.61 2.71 1.85
C LYS A 130 -19.84 3.94 2.71
N GLN A 131 -19.40 5.10 2.27
CA GLN A 131 -19.68 6.37 2.95
C GLN A 131 -21.18 6.60 3.10
N ASN A 132 -21.97 6.41 2.05
CA ASN A 132 -23.43 6.56 2.07
C ASN A 132 -24.11 5.55 3.02
N GLU A 133 -23.62 4.31 3.03
CA GLU A 133 -24.08 3.27 3.98
C GLU A 133 -23.85 3.71 5.44
N LEU A 134 -22.67 4.21 5.75
CA LEU A 134 -22.31 4.70 7.08
C LEU A 134 -23.15 5.92 7.52
N ILE A 135 -23.40 6.84 6.61
CA ILE A 135 -24.29 8.01 6.85
C ILE A 135 -25.70 7.54 7.19
N LYS A 136 -26.26 6.60 6.41
CA LYS A 136 -27.60 6.06 6.66
C LYS A 136 -27.69 5.32 7.99
N ALA A 137 -26.64 4.53 8.32
CA ALA A 137 -26.59 3.81 9.59
C ALA A 137 -26.52 4.77 10.80
N ASN A 138 -25.80 5.88 10.66
CA ASN A 138 -25.68 6.89 11.72
C ASN A 138 -26.97 7.70 11.89
N GLY A 139 -27.69 8.00 10.80
CA GLY A 139 -28.98 8.70 10.85
C GLY A 139 -30.13 7.89 11.48
N LYS A 140 -29.98 6.56 11.57
CA LYS A 140 -30.97 5.68 12.23
C LYS A 140 -30.79 5.59 13.75
N LYS A 141 -29.73 6.18 14.30
CA LYS A 141 -29.46 6.20 15.76
C LYS A 141 -30.01 7.42 16.47
N LEU A 142 -30.67 8.31 15.74
CA LEU A 142 -31.49 9.41 16.27
C LEU A 142 -32.95 8.97 16.36
#